data_5a2c83bd437c4f83994e47ffc67d13c4
#
_entry.id   5a2c83bd437c4f83994e47ffc67d13c4
#
_cell.length_a   1.000
_cell.length_b   1.000
_cell.length_c   1.000
_cell.angle_alpha   90.00
_cell.angle_beta   90.00
_cell.angle_gamma   90.00
#
_symmetry.space_group_name_H-M   'P 1'
#
loop_
_entity.id
_entity.type
_entity.pdbx_description
1 polymer ?
#
loop_
_entity_poly.entity_id
_entity_poly.type
_entity_poly.pdbx_seq_one_letter_code
_entity_poly.pdbx_strand_id
1 'polypeptide(L)'
;AVVGLTSSITAQFFAAKAATGFATKLRHALFEHIQGLSFSELDTVGTSTLITRITSDINQTQSGVNMVLRLFLRSPFIVFGAMVMAFTINVKAALIFVVTIPLLSIVVFGIMKITMPLYKKVQGLLDNVLGITRENLTGARVIRAFNKEADERKHFEETNESLTSMQKFVGKISALTNPVTYVIINAATLVLLWTGAIQVDGGIITQGAVVALVN
;
A
#
# COMPACT_ATOMS: atom_id res chain seq x y z
N ALA A 1 -9.75 -3.02 27.96
CA ALA A 1 -10.62 -2.96 26.75
C ALA A 1 -11.18 -1.56 26.51
N VAL A 2 -11.86 -0.92 27.48
CA VAL A 2 -12.52 0.39 27.34
C VAL A 2 -11.54 1.51 26.95
N VAL A 3 -10.38 1.61 27.62
CA VAL A 3 -9.34 2.62 27.31
C VAL A 3 -8.81 2.47 25.89
N GLY A 4 -8.57 1.23 25.43
CA GLY A 4 -8.12 0.98 24.07
C GLY A 4 -9.18 1.34 23.01
N LEU A 5 -10.45 1.07 23.29
CA LEU A 5 -11.56 1.43 22.41
C LEU A 5 -11.70 2.97 22.29
N THR A 6 -11.75 3.67 23.40
CA THR A 6 -11.87 5.14 23.43
C THR A 6 -10.69 5.81 22.74
N SER A 7 -9.46 5.37 23.01
CA SER A 7 -8.23 5.87 22.36
C SER A 7 -8.27 5.65 20.85
N SER A 8 -8.72 4.47 20.39
CA SER A 8 -8.82 4.16 18.96
C SER A 8 -9.85 5.03 18.24
N ILE A 9 -11.03 5.23 18.84
CA ILE A 9 -12.08 6.10 18.27
C ILE A 9 -11.59 7.55 18.20
N THR A 10 -10.99 8.05 19.29
CA THR A 10 -10.46 9.41 19.37
C THR A 10 -9.38 9.64 18.32
N ALA A 11 -8.43 8.71 18.19
CA ALA A 11 -7.36 8.80 17.19
C ALA A 11 -7.91 8.84 15.75
N GLN A 12 -8.92 7.98 15.45
CA GLN A 12 -9.54 7.98 14.11
C GLN A 12 -10.30 9.28 13.82
N PHE A 13 -11.01 9.81 14.81
CA PHE A 13 -11.73 11.08 14.69
C PHE A 13 -10.77 12.24 14.39
N PHE A 14 -9.68 12.37 15.15
CA PHE A 14 -8.71 13.44 14.94
C PHE A 14 -7.93 13.26 13.64
N ALA A 15 -7.61 12.04 13.20
CA ALA A 15 -7.00 11.78 11.92
C ALA A 15 -7.90 12.22 10.76
N ALA A 16 -9.19 11.87 10.81
CA ALA A 16 -10.16 12.30 9.80
C ALA A 16 -10.35 13.82 9.80
N LYS A 17 -10.46 14.45 10.98
CA LYS A 17 -10.58 15.91 11.13
C LYS A 17 -9.34 16.64 10.58
N ALA A 18 -8.14 16.14 10.86
CA ALA A 18 -6.89 16.69 10.34
C ALA A 18 -6.80 16.58 8.82
N ALA A 19 -7.12 15.40 8.26
CA ALA A 19 -7.09 15.16 6.82
C ALA A 19 -8.11 16.05 6.07
N THR A 20 -9.32 16.20 6.60
CA THR A 20 -10.35 17.08 6.02
C THR A 20 -9.95 18.55 6.13
N GLY A 21 -9.43 18.98 7.28
CA GLY A 21 -8.95 20.35 7.48
C GLY A 21 -7.77 20.69 6.55
N PHE A 22 -6.86 19.74 6.35
CA PHE A 22 -5.77 19.87 5.38
C PHE A 22 -6.31 20.05 3.95
N ALA A 23 -7.23 19.18 3.52
CA ALA A 23 -7.81 19.25 2.18
C ALA A 23 -8.59 20.58 1.95
N THR A 24 -9.29 21.08 2.96
CA THR A 24 -9.98 22.37 2.89
C THR A 24 -9.01 23.51 2.68
N LYS A 25 -7.92 23.56 3.46
CA LYS A 25 -6.87 24.58 3.30
C LYS A 25 -6.16 24.46 1.95
N LEU A 26 -5.90 23.25 1.49
CA LEU A 26 -5.26 23.03 0.20
C LEU A 26 -6.15 23.48 -0.96
N ARG A 27 -7.47 23.21 -0.90
CA ARG A 27 -8.43 23.73 -1.89
C ARG A 27 -8.45 25.24 -1.92
N HIS A 28 -8.48 25.86 -0.75
CA HIS A 28 -8.49 27.32 -0.65
C HIS A 28 -7.22 27.92 -1.25
N ALA A 29 -6.05 27.43 -0.87
CA ALA A 29 -4.78 27.92 -1.38
C ALA A 29 -4.64 27.68 -2.91
N LEU A 30 -5.10 26.51 -3.40
CA LEU A 30 -5.08 26.23 -4.83
C LEU A 30 -6.04 27.12 -5.61
N PHE A 31 -7.25 27.37 -5.08
CA PHE A 31 -8.22 28.26 -5.71
C PHE A 31 -7.71 29.71 -5.75
N GLU A 32 -7.15 30.20 -4.65
CA GLU A 32 -6.52 31.53 -4.58
C GLU A 32 -5.38 31.67 -5.61
N HIS A 33 -4.53 30.64 -5.72
CA HIS A 33 -3.46 30.62 -6.71
C HIS A 33 -4.00 30.65 -8.13
N ILE A 34 -5.05 29.87 -8.44
CA ILE A 34 -5.68 29.85 -9.76
C ILE A 34 -6.27 31.21 -10.12
N GLN A 35 -6.87 31.91 -9.17
CA GLN A 35 -7.40 33.26 -9.40
C GLN A 35 -6.32 34.31 -9.70
N GLY A 36 -5.07 34.04 -9.27
CA GLY A 36 -3.92 34.89 -9.55
C GLY A 36 -3.21 34.58 -10.88
N LEU A 37 -3.58 33.51 -11.58
CA LEU A 37 -2.93 33.12 -12.85
C LEU A 37 -3.35 34.07 -13.99
N SER A 38 -2.42 34.36 -14.89
CA SER A 38 -2.70 35.08 -16.13
C SER A 38 -3.53 34.23 -17.12
N PHE A 39 -4.21 34.85 -18.06
CA PHE A 39 -4.98 34.14 -19.09
C PHE A 39 -4.11 33.16 -19.90
N SER A 40 -2.88 33.54 -20.22
CA SER A 40 -1.93 32.66 -20.93
C SER A 40 -1.56 31.40 -20.15
N GLU A 41 -1.40 31.51 -18.83
CA GLU A 41 -1.14 30.35 -17.96
C GLU A 41 -2.37 29.45 -17.81
N LEU A 42 -3.56 30.05 -17.70
CA LEU A 42 -4.82 29.31 -17.67
C LEU A 42 -5.03 28.50 -18.97
N ASP A 43 -4.74 29.10 -20.13
CA ASP A 43 -4.84 28.42 -21.43
C ASP A 43 -3.80 27.30 -21.56
N THR A 44 -2.59 27.51 -21.04
CA THR A 44 -1.52 26.50 -21.08
C THR A 44 -1.83 25.29 -20.20
N VAL A 45 -2.34 25.49 -19.00
CA VAL A 45 -2.67 24.39 -18.07
C VAL A 45 -3.99 23.71 -18.45
N GLY A 46 -4.94 24.47 -18.96
CA GLY A 46 -6.27 24.05 -19.34
C GLY A 46 -7.24 23.91 -18.17
N THR A 47 -8.46 24.38 -18.36
CA THR A 47 -9.51 24.44 -17.34
C THR A 47 -9.89 23.06 -16.79
N SER A 48 -9.92 22.03 -17.67
CA SER A 48 -10.23 20.64 -17.27
C SER A 48 -9.19 20.08 -16.31
N THR A 49 -7.91 20.40 -16.53
CA THR A 49 -6.81 20.01 -15.62
C THR A 49 -6.96 20.67 -14.25
N LEU A 50 -7.27 21.96 -14.21
CA LEU A 50 -7.47 22.69 -12.95
C LEU A 50 -8.65 22.15 -12.16
N ILE A 51 -9.76 21.83 -12.82
CA ILE A 51 -10.92 21.20 -12.19
C ILE A 51 -10.53 19.84 -11.59
N THR A 52 -9.81 19.01 -12.33
CA THR A 52 -9.33 17.70 -11.84
C THR A 52 -8.44 17.85 -10.62
N ARG A 53 -7.53 18.83 -10.61
CA ARG A 53 -6.65 19.10 -9.46
C ARG A 53 -7.41 19.53 -8.21
N ILE A 54 -8.38 20.43 -8.34
CA ILE A 54 -9.19 20.91 -7.18
C ILE A 54 -10.10 19.81 -6.63
N THR A 55 -10.59 18.92 -7.48
CA THR A 55 -11.52 17.85 -7.09
C THR A 55 -10.81 16.54 -6.79
N SER A 56 -10.38 15.84 -7.83
CA SER A 56 -9.86 14.47 -7.73
C SER A 56 -8.53 14.40 -6.99
N ASP A 57 -7.55 15.23 -7.35
CA ASP A 57 -6.20 15.16 -6.80
C ASP A 57 -6.18 15.54 -5.32
N ILE A 58 -6.94 16.57 -4.92
CA ILE A 58 -7.06 16.94 -3.51
C ILE A 58 -7.79 15.86 -2.71
N ASN A 59 -8.82 15.21 -3.25
CA ASN A 59 -9.50 14.10 -2.58
C ASN A 59 -8.56 12.91 -2.40
N GLN A 60 -7.74 12.60 -3.40
CA GLN A 60 -6.73 11.55 -3.31
C GLN A 60 -5.66 11.90 -2.27
N THR A 61 -5.20 13.16 -2.24
CA THR A 61 -4.25 13.65 -1.24
C THR A 61 -4.84 13.60 0.17
N GLN A 62 -6.11 14.00 0.35
CA GLN A 62 -6.84 13.87 1.62
C GLN A 62 -6.88 12.41 2.10
N SER A 63 -7.20 11.50 1.20
CA SER A 63 -7.23 10.05 1.49
C SER A 63 -5.86 9.54 1.89
N GLY A 64 -4.80 9.97 1.19
CA GLY A 64 -3.41 9.65 1.51
C GLY A 64 -3.00 10.16 2.89
N VAL A 65 -3.29 11.41 3.20
CA VAL A 65 -3.01 12.01 4.53
C VAL A 65 -3.75 11.25 5.63
N ASN A 66 -5.03 10.94 5.43
CA ASN A 66 -5.81 10.16 6.40
C ASN A 66 -5.21 8.76 6.61
N MET A 67 -4.78 8.09 5.54
CA MET A 67 -4.12 6.78 5.61
C MET A 67 -2.79 6.84 6.37
N VAL A 68 -1.97 7.87 6.12
CA VAL A 68 -0.70 8.07 6.83
C VAL A 68 -0.95 8.29 8.33
N LEU A 69 -1.86 9.18 8.70
CA LEU A 69 -2.17 9.48 10.10
C LEU A 69 -2.79 8.27 10.82
N ARG A 70 -3.65 7.52 10.14
CA ARG A 70 -4.41 6.42 10.73
C ARG A 70 -3.62 5.12 10.83
N LEU A 71 -2.85 4.77 9.79
CA LEU A 71 -2.17 3.47 9.69
C LEU A 71 -0.67 3.60 9.91
N PHE A 72 -0.01 4.48 9.15
CA PHE A 72 1.45 4.54 9.15
C PHE A 72 2.02 5.06 10.48
N LEU A 73 1.45 6.13 11.06
CA LEU A 73 1.92 6.63 12.35
C LEU A 73 1.58 5.67 13.51
N ARG A 74 0.46 4.97 13.44
CA ARG A 74 0.06 4.04 14.50
C ARG A 74 0.94 2.79 14.57
N SER A 75 1.36 2.26 13.41
CA SER A 75 2.08 0.98 13.34
C SER A 75 3.41 0.96 14.10
N PRO A 76 4.31 1.95 13.99
CA PRO A 76 5.54 1.98 14.77
C PRO A 76 5.30 1.98 16.28
N PHE A 77 4.32 2.77 16.75
CA PHE A 77 4.01 2.82 18.19
C PHE A 77 3.52 1.48 18.73
N ILE A 78 2.72 0.73 17.95
CA ILE A 78 2.29 -0.61 18.33
C ILE A 78 3.49 -1.55 18.40
N VAL A 79 4.35 -1.55 17.38
CA VAL A 79 5.51 -2.45 17.31
C VAL A 79 6.51 -2.14 18.44
N PHE A 80 6.87 -0.87 18.61
CA PHE A 80 7.79 -0.48 19.71
C PHE A 80 7.17 -0.69 21.08
N GLY A 81 5.88 -0.39 21.26
CA GLY A 81 5.16 -0.62 22.51
C GLY A 81 5.11 -2.11 22.86
N ALA A 82 4.79 -2.98 21.90
CA ALA A 82 4.80 -4.42 22.11
C ALA A 82 6.21 -4.94 22.44
N MET A 83 7.23 -4.42 21.76
CA MET A 83 8.63 -4.79 22.02
C MET A 83 9.06 -4.39 23.43
N VAL A 84 8.77 -3.16 23.87
CA VAL A 84 9.06 -2.71 25.24
C VAL A 84 8.35 -3.60 26.25
N MET A 85 7.06 -3.90 26.05
CA MET A 85 6.31 -4.80 26.93
C MET A 85 6.90 -6.21 26.95
N ALA A 86 7.34 -6.75 25.83
CA ALA A 86 8.01 -8.05 25.78
C ALA A 86 9.32 -8.06 26.59
N PHE A 87 10.10 -7.00 26.55
CA PHE A 87 11.32 -6.86 27.35
C PHE A 87 11.04 -6.80 28.85
N THR A 88 9.92 -6.22 29.28
CA THR A 88 9.53 -6.20 30.71
C THR A 88 9.08 -7.57 31.23
N ILE A 89 8.58 -8.42 30.32
CA ILE A 89 8.16 -9.79 30.70
C ILE A 89 9.36 -10.74 30.74
N ASN A 90 10.11 -10.81 29.63
CA ASN A 90 11.28 -11.68 29.52
C ASN A 90 12.23 -11.26 28.43
N VAL A 91 13.49 -10.96 28.79
CA VAL A 91 14.51 -10.49 27.86
C VAL A 91 14.86 -11.55 26.78
N LYS A 92 14.95 -12.83 27.14
CA LYS A 92 15.28 -13.91 26.20
C LYS A 92 14.19 -14.08 25.14
N ALA A 93 12.92 -14.02 25.56
CA ALA A 93 11.79 -14.09 24.65
C ALA A 93 11.70 -12.82 23.77
N ALA A 94 12.00 -11.64 24.33
CA ALA A 94 12.01 -10.38 23.56
C ALA A 94 13.06 -10.37 22.44
N LEU A 95 14.20 -11.02 22.61
CA LEU A 95 15.22 -11.15 21.56
C LEU A 95 14.70 -11.85 20.31
N ILE A 96 13.71 -12.73 20.41
CA ILE A 96 13.07 -13.36 19.25
C ILE A 96 12.40 -12.30 18.37
N PHE A 97 11.72 -11.32 18.97
CA PHE A 97 11.10 -10.22 18.23
C PHE A 97 12.15 -9.30 17.57
N VAL A 98 13.28 -9.05 18.26
CA VAL A 98 14.40 -8.25 17.73
C VAL A 98 14.98 -8.88 16.45
N VAL A 99 14.96 -10.18 16.31
CA VAL A 99 15.40 -10.89 15.11
C VAL A 99 14.28 -10.97 14.07
N THR A 100 13.06 -11.28 14.49
CA THR A 100 11.92 -11.51 13.59
C THR A 100 11.48 -10.24 12.88
N ILE A 101 11.44 -9.08 13.56
CA ILE A 101 10.98 -7.83 12.98
C ILE A 101 11.89 -7.36 11.82
N PRO A 102 13.23 -7.28 11.97
CA PRO A 102 14.11 -6.98 10.85
C PRO A 102 14.04 -8.01 9.72
N LEU A 103 13.94 -9.31 10.04
CA LEU A 103 13.80 -10.36 9.03
C LEU A 103 12.54 -10.17 8.18
N LEU A 104 11.39 -9.93 8.82
CA LEU A 104 10.15 -9.60 8.12
C LEU A 104 10.28 -8.33 7.27
N SER A 105 10.92 -7.30 7.83
CA SER A 105 11.14 -6.04 7.12
C SER A 105 11.98 -6.25 5.86
N ILE A 106 13.08 -6.99 5.94
CA ILE A 106 13.95 -7.30 4.79
C ILE A 106 13.16 -8.04 3.71
N VAL A 107 12.35 -9.03 4.09
CA VAL A 107 11.56 -9.81 3.13
C VAL A 107 10.49 -8.95 2.46
N VAL A 108 9.70 -8.22 3.23
CA VAL A 108 8.61 -7.38 2.70
C VAL A 108 9.15 -6.26 1.82
N PHE A 109 10.16 -5.51 2.29
CA PHE A 109 10.79 -4.45 1.50
C PHE A 109 11.54 -5.01 0.28
N GLY A 110 12.15 -6.19 0.39
CA GLY A 110 12.81 -6.87 -0.71
C GLY A 110 11.82 -7.20 -1.84
N ILE A 111 10.70 -7.86 -1.51
CA ILE A 111 9.65 -8.15 -2.48
C ILE A 111 9.06 -6.86 -3.07
N MET A 112 8.78 -5.86 -2.23
CA MET A 112 8.24 -4.58 -2.68
C MET A 112 9.19 -3.86 -3.65
N LYS A 113 10.49 -3.86 -3.38
CA LYS A 113 11.51 -3.27 -4.25
C LYS A 113 11.59 -3.95 -5.62
N ILE A 114 11.34 -5.27 -5.68
CA ILE A 114 11.31 -6.03 -6.92
C ILE A 114 9.98 -5.77 -7.67
N THR A 115 8.86 -5.75 -6.97
CA THR A 115 7.54 -5.65 -7.61
C THR A 115 7.19 -4.23 -8.08
N MET A 116 7.64 -3.17 -7.40
CA MET A 116 7.35 -1.78 -7.80
C MET A 116 7.74 -1.44 -9.25
N PRO A 117 8.97 -1.74 -9.73
CA PRO A 117 9.33 -1.47 -11.13
C PRO A 117 8.56 -2.36 -12.11
N LEU A 118 8.19 -3.56 -11.70
CA LEU A 118 7.38 -4.47 -12.51
C LEU A 118 5.94 -3.95 -12.68
N TYR A 119 5.34 -3.37 -11.63
CA TYR A 119 4.04 -2.70 -11.74
C TYR A 119 4.08 -1.51 -12.69
N LYS A 120 5.18 -0.75 -12.75
CA LYS A 120 5.35 0.32 -13.76
C LYS A 120 5.35 -0.23 -15.18
N LYS A 121 5.99 -1.40 -15.41
CA LYS A 121 5.95 -2.07 -16.72
C LYS A 121 4.54 -2.53 -17.08
N VAL A 122 3.81 -3.10 -16.12
CA VAL A 122 2.39 -3.47 -16.30
C VAL A 122 1.57 -2.24 -16.69
N GLN A 123 1.78 -1.10 -16.03
CA GLN A 123 1.07 0.14 -16.37
C GLN A 123 1.38 0.60 -17.79
N GLY A 124 2.65 0.57 -18.21
CA GLY A 124 3.02 0.92 -19.60
C GLY A 124 2.39 -0.01 -20.64
N LEU A 125 2.32 -1.32 -20.37
CA LEU A 125 1.63 -2.27 -21.25
C LEU A 125 0.11 -2.04 -21.30
N LEU A 126 -0.48 -1.66 -20.17
CA LEU A 126 -1.90 -1.28 -20.11
C LEU A 126 -2.17 -0.03 -20.95
N ASP A 127 -1.30 0.97 -20.84
CA ASP A 127 -1.41 2.21 -21.64
C ASP A 127 -1.33 1.91 -23.16
N ASN A 128 -0.49 0.93 -23.57
CA ASN A 128 -0.43 0.48 -24.96
C ASN A 128 -1.75 -0.19 -25.40
N VAL A 129 -2.33 -1.09 -24.59
CA VAL A 129 -3.63 -1.71 -24.89
C VAL A 129 -4.74 -0.64 -25.00
N LEU A 130 -4.74 0.34 -24.10
CA LEU A 130 -5.68 1.45 -24.15
C LEU A 130 -5.47 2.34 -25.39
N GLY A 131 -4.20 2.55 -25.80
CA GLY A 131 -3.83 3.26 -27.02
C GLY A 131 -4.43 2.59 -28.25
N ILE A 132 -4.14 1.31 -28.46
CA ILE A 132 -4.68 0.50 -29.57
C ILE A 132 -6.21 0.53 -29.57
N THR A 133 -6.84 0.38 -28.39
CA THR A 133 -8.30 0.43 -28.28
C THR A 133 -8.85 1.78 -28.75
N ARG A 134 -8.23 2.89 -28.32
CA ARG A 134 -8.64 4.25 -28.72
C ARG A 134 -8.46 4.46 -30.21
N GLU A 135 -7.31 4.04 -30.78
CA GLU A 135 -7.02 4.13 -32.21
C GLU A 135 -8.03 3.34 -33.02
N ASN A 136 -8.34 2.10 -32.64
CA ASN A 136 -9.31 1.25 -33.31
C ASN A 136 -10.75 1.82 -33.26
N LEU A 137 -11.15 2.38 -32.12
CA LEU A 137 -12.46 3.02 -32.01
C LEU A 137 -12.57 4.29 -32.86
N THR A 138 -11.50 5.10 -32.88
CA THR A 138 -11.48 6.35 -33.64
C THR A 138 -11.34 6.06 -35.15
N GLY A 139 -10.50 5.08 -35.53
CA GLY A 139 -10.18 4.67 -36.88
C GLY A 139 -11.13 3.60 -37.48
N ALA A 140 -12.20 3.21 -36.79
CA ALA A 140 -13.03 2.06 -37.17
C ALA A 140 -13.54 2.10 -38.65
N ARG A 141 -13.85 3.29 -39.17
CA ARG A 141 -14.29 3.45 -40.58
C ARG A 141 -13.15 3.15 -41.55
N VAL A 142 -11.93 3.59 -41.24
CA VAL A 142 -10.75 3.37 -42.06
C VAL A 142 -10.36 1.90 -42.05
N ILE A 143 -10.33 1.28 -40.87
CA ILE A 143 -10.02 -0.16 -40.68
C ILE A 143 -10.96 -1.00 -41.55
N ARG A 144 -12.28 -0.73 -41.53
CA ARG A 144 -13.27 -1.43 -42.35
C ARG A 144 -13.13 -1.13 -43.84
N ALA A 145 -12.82 0.11 -44.19
CA ALA A 145 -12.66 0.48 -45.62
C ALA A 145 -11.47 -0.24 -46.27
N PHE A 146 -10.44 -0.57 -45.48
CA PHE A 146 -9.24 -1.27 -45.95
C PHE A 146 -9.21 -2.77 -45.57
N ASN A 147 -10.31 -3.33 -45.04
CA ASN A 147 -10.41 -4.73 -44.58
C ASN A 147 -9.26 -5.16 -43.66
N LYS A 148 -8.90 -4.30 -42.69
CA LYS A 148 -7.78 -4.49 -41.76
C LYS A 148 -8.20 -4.99 -40.38
N GLU A 149 -9.46 -5.40 -40.19
CA GLU A 149 -9.98 -5.85 -38.89
C GLU A 149 -9.21 -7.04 -38.36
N ALA A 150 -8.78 -7.98 -39.20
CA ALA A 150 -8.04 -9.16 -38.75
C ALA A 150 -6.64 -8.81 -38.25
N ASP A 151 -5.97 -7.87 -38.93
CA ASP A 151 -4.63 -7.43 -38.54
C ASP A 151 -4.67 -6.65 -37.21
N GLU A 152 -5.63 -5.73 -37.07
CA GLU A 152 -5.84 -4.97 -35.84
C GLU A 152 -6.22 -5.85 -34.66
N ARG A 153 -7.08 -6.83 -34.90
CA ARG A 153 -7.43 -7.81 -33.86
C ARG A 153 -6.22 -8.61 -33.40
N LYS A 154 -5.39 -9.08 -34.35
CA LYS A 154 -4.16 -9.79 -34.02
C LYS A 154 -3.20 -8.92 -33.22
N HIS A 155 -3.02 -7.66 -33.62
CA HIS A 155 -2.17 -6.72 -32.91
C HIS A 155 -2.65 -6.45 -31.47
N PHE A 156 -3.98 -6.31 -31.30
CA PHE A 156 -4.58 -6.18 -29.98
C PHE A 156 -4.35 -7.44 -29.13
N GLU A 157 -4.57 -8.64 -29.68
CA GLU A 157 -4.39 -9.91 -28.98
C GLU A 157 -2.95 -10.08 -28.52
N GLU A 158 -1.95 -9.82 -29.36
CA GLU A 158 -0.51 -9.90 -29.02
C GLU A 158 -0.12 -8.93 -27.89
N THR A 159 -0.63 -7.70 -27.97
CA THR A 159 -0.36 -6.68 -26.94
C THR A 159 -1.04 -7.03 -25.60
N ASN A 160 -2.28 -7.52 -25.67
CA ASN A 160 -3.04 -7.96 -24.49
C ASN A 160 -2.43 -9.23 -23.85
N GLU A 161 -1.89 -10.15 -24.65
CA GLU A 161 -1.16 -11.32 -24.13
C GLU A 161 0.12 -10.90 -23.40
N SER A 162 0.85 -9.93 -23.93
CA SER A 162 2.04 -9.35 -23.31
C SER A 162 1.69 -8.72 -21.94
N LEU A 163 0.60 -7.95 -21.87
CA LEU A 163 0.08 -7.39 -20.62
C LEU A 163 -0.29 -8.51 -19.63
N THR A 164 -1.06 -9.49 -20.08
CA THR A 164 -1.53 -10.61 -19.27
C THR A 164 -0.37 -11.43 -18.70
N SER A 165 0.64 -11.73 -19.52
CA SER A 165 1.82 -12.48 -19.08
C SER A 165 2.62 -11.73 -18.02
N MET A 166 2.80 -10.41 -18.20
CA MET A 166 3.47 -9.56 -17.22
C MET A 166 2.67 -9.45 -15.92
N GLN A 167 1.35 -9.29 -15.98
CA GLN A 167 0.48 -9.28 -14.80
C GLN A 167 0.56 -10.59 -14.02
N LYS A 168 0.52 -11.74 -14.72
CA LYS A 168 0.68 -13.06 -14.10
C LYS A 168 2.05 -13.21 -13.43
N PHE A 169 3.12 -12.72 -14.06
CA PHE A 169 4.47 -12.77 -13.50
C PHE A 169 4.58 -11.93 -12.23
N VAL A 170 4.11 -10.69 -12.26
CA VAL A 170 4.09 -9.79 -11.08
C VAL A 170 3.21 -10.37 -9.98
N GLY A 171 2.04 -10.93 -10.36
CA GLY A 171 1.12 -11.58 -9.44
C GLY A 171 1.75 -12.76 -8.71
N LYS A 172 2.52 -13.61 -9.41
CA LYS A 172 3.26 -14.73 -8.80
C LYS A 172 4.27 -14.26 -7.75
N ILE A 173 5.05 -13.22 -8.07
CA ILE A 173 6.03 -12.66 -7.11
C ILE A 173 5.32 -12.03 -5.92
N SER A 174 4.28 -11.23 -6.17
CA SER A 174 3.50 -10.57 -5.12
C SER A 174 2.80 -11.59 -4.19
N ALA A 175 2.33 -12.70 -4.76
CA ALA A 175 1.67 -13.77 -4.02
C ALA A 175 2.60 -14.48 -3.01
N LEU A 176 3.92 -14.46 -3.23
CA LEU A 176 4.91 -15.01 -2.30
C LEU A 176 5.00 -14.24 -0.98
N THR A 177 4.55 -12.98 -0.95
CA THR A 177 4.62 -12.15 0.26
C THR A 177 3.93 -12.81 1.45
N ASN A 178 2.68 -13.25 1.27
CA ASN A 178 1.90 -13.83 2.35
C ASN A 178 2.47 -15.18 2.86
N PRO A 179 2.75 -16.19 2.01
CA PRO A 179 3.31 -17.46 2.48
C PRO A 179 4.63 -17.28 3.20
N VAL A 180 5.55 -16.48 2.67
CA VAL A 180 6.86 -16.25 3.30
C VAL A 180 6.70 -15.52 4.65
N THR A 181 5.85 -14.51 4.72
CA THR A 181 5.55 -13.80 5.96
C THR A 181 4.94 -14.75 7.01
N TYR A 182 3.97 -15.59 6.61
CA TYR A 182 3.38 -16.57 7.52
C TYR A 182 4.38 -17.62 8.01
N VAL A 183 5.27 -18.10 7.15
CA VAL A 183 6.32 -19.03 7.59
C VAL A 183 7.22 -18.41 8.64
N ILE A 184 7.65 -17.16 8.45
CA ILE A 184 8.50 -16.44 9.42
C ILE A 184 7.76 -16.23 10.75
N ILE A 185 6.51 -15.77 10.69
CA ILE A 185 5.70 -15.52 11.90
C ILE A 185 5.45 -16.82 12.67
N ASN A 186 5.05 -17.89 11.98
CA ASN A 186 4.79 -19.19 12.63
C ASN A 186 6.08 -19.79 13.17
N ALA A 187 7.19 -19.70 12.47
CA ALA A 187 8.49 -20.14 12.98
C ALA A 187 8.88 -19.38 14.25
N ALA A 188 8.76 -18.07 14.25
CA ALA A 188 9.01 -17.23 15.43
C ALA A 188 8.09 -17.60 16.61
N THR A 189 6.80 -17.84 16.33
CA THR A 189 5.83 -18.27 17.34
C THR A 189 6.20 -19.64 17.93
N LEU A 190 6.62 -20.61 17.09
CA LEU A 190 7.08 -21.92 17.56
C LEU A 190 8.31 -21.80 18.43
N VAL A 191 9.30 -20.98 18.04
CA VAL A 191 10.50 -20.74 18.84
C VAL A 191 10.14 -20.07 20.17
N LEU A 192 9.20 -19.12 20.16
CA LEU A 192 8.71 -18.45 21.36
C LEU A 192 8.00 -19.41 22.31
N LEU A 193 7.13 -20.29 21.79
CA LEU A 193 6.45 -21.30 22.59
C LEU A 193 7.43 -22.32 23.15
N TRP A 194 8.39 -22.80 22.35
CA TRP A 194 9.41 -23.73 22.79
C TRP A 194 10.28 -23.16 23.91
N THR A 195 10.83 -21.97 23.70
CA THR A 195 11.65 -21.27 24.70
C THR A 195 10.84 -20.88 25.93
N GLY A 196 9.58 -20.50 25.74
CA GLY A 196 8.63 -20.21 26.81
C GLY A 196 8.34 -21.43 27.65
N ALA A 197 8.08 -22.60 27.07
CA ALA A 197 7.83 -23.85 27.77
C ALA A 197 9.02 -24.26 28.67
N ILE A 198 10.25 -24.18 28.11
CA ILE A 198 11.46 -24.46 28.90
C ILE A 198 11.59 -23.51 30.12
N GLN A 199 11.25 -22.22 29.91
CA GLN A 199 11.35 -21.25 31.04
C GLN A 199 10.22 -21.40 32.07
N VAL A 200 9.05 -21.87 31.64
CA VAL A 200 7.95 -22.22 32.57
C VAL A 200 8.32 -23.45 33.41
N ASP A 201 8.88 -24.50 32.80
CA ASP A 201 9.34 -25.70 33.48
C ASP A 201 10.46 -25.37 34.48
N GLY A 202 11.36 -24.45 34.10
CA GLY A 202 12.39 -23.91 35.00
C GLY A 202 11.89 -22.91 36.06
N GLY A 203 10.60 -22.62 36.12
CA GLY A 203 10.01 -21.68 37.10
C GLY A 203 10.39 -20.20 36.89
N ILE A 204 10.97 -19.84 35.73
CA ILE A 204 11.45 -18.49 35.44
C ILE A 204 10.30 -17.55 35.04
N ILE A 205 9.32 -18.04 34.28
CA ILE A 205 8.13 -17.30 33.85
C ILE A 205 6.87 -18.13 34.08
N THR A 206 5.72 -17.47 34.11
CA THR A 206 4.42 -18.13 34.23
C THR A 206 3.85 -18.49 32.84
N GLN A 207 2.93 -19.47 32.80
CA GLN A 207 2.20 -19.80 31.55
C GLN A 207 1.46 -18.58 30.98
N GLY A 208 0.88 -17.74 31.87
CA GLY A 208 0.23 -16.49 31.48
C GLY A 208 1.17 -15.49 30.76
N ALA A 209 2.45 -15.47 31.20
CA ALA A 209 3.46 -14.63 30.55
C ALA A 209 3.78 -15.11 29.12
N VAL A 210 3.82 -16.43 28.89
CA VAL A 210 4.00 -16.97 27.51
C VAL A 210 2.82 -16.61 26.62
N VAL A 211 1.59 -16.75 27.11
CA VAL A 211 0.38 -16.35 26.37
C VAL A 211 0.38 -14.84 26.06
N ALA A 212 0.82 -14.02 27.01
CA ALA A 212 0.93 -12.58 26.82
C ALA A 212 1.98 -12.19 25.76
N LEU A 213 3.07 -12.97 25.64
CA LEU A 213 4.11 -12.75 24.62
C LEU A 213 3.67 -13.19 23.23
N VAL A 214 2.78 -14.19 23.11
CA VAL A 214 2.26 -14.68 21.81
C VAL A 214 1.18 -13.75 21.23
N ASN A 215 0.38 -13.09 22.09
CA ASN A 215 -0.69 -12.16 21.70
C ASN A 215 -0.18 -10.77 21.36
#